data_9d68da08d700d99026ad6dc5ee0d75e1
#
_entry.id   9d68da08d700d99026ad6dc5ee0d75e1
#
_cell.length_a   1.000
_cell.length_b   1.000
_cell.length_c   1.000
_cell.angle_alpha   90.00
_cell.angle_beta   90.00
_cell.angle_gamma   90.00
#
_symmetry.space_group_name_H-M   'P 1'
#
loop_
_entity.id
_entity.type
_entity.pdbx_description
1 polymer ?
#
loop_
_entity_poly.entity_id
_entity_poly.type
_entity_poly.pdbx_seq_one_letter_code
_entity_poly.pdbx_strand_id
1 'polypeptide(L)'
;MARAFLVVMDSVGIGGAPDAAHYFNGDVPDTGANTLGHIRAACDAGQANDGRSGALQLPNLARLGLWHAEALAVGEPVPDHPAHGQWGVATEVSRGKDTPTGHWELAGLPVPWDWTYFPDTNPSFPVEISNAVQVAAGTDGILGNCHASGTRIIAELGEAHMRTGWPICYTSADSVFQIAAHEESFGLKRLYQLCETMAPMLHDMHVGRIIARPFIGQPGAFERTVNRKDYAVQPPGPIVMDWVKDAGGHVYGVGKIGDIFSMQGIDEVHKGSDADLMKHLSNLVDGAKDGSLTFANFVEFDSLFGHRRDVAGYARHLEWFDAAIGQLFDR
;
A
#
# COMPACT_ATOMS: atom_id res chain seq x y z
N MET A 1 -20.67 -12.41 -21.32
CA MET A 1 -19.19 -12.50 -21.39
C MET A 1 -18.65 -12.81 -20.00
N ALA A 2 -17.44 -13.35 -19.88
CA ALA A 2 -16.86 -13.63 -18.57
C ALA A 2 -16.56 -12.34 -17.79
N ARG A 3 -16.61 -12.41 -16.46
CA ARG A 3 -16.16 -11.37 -15.53
C ARG A 3 -14.94 -11.90 -14.78
N ALA A 4 -13.96 -11.07 -14.52
CA ALA A 4 -12.76 -11.43 -13.76
C ALA A 4 -12.69 -10.62 -12.46
N PHE A 5 -12.26 -11.28 -11.37
CA PHE A 5 -12.04 -10.67 -10.07
C PHE A 5 -10.62 -10.98 -9.63
N LEU A 6 -9.78 -9.97 -9.51
CA LEU A 6 -8.44 -10.03 -8.93
C LEU A 6 -8.52 -9.44 -7.53
N VAL A 7 -8.31 -10.28 -6.51
CA VAL A 7 -8.48 -9.89 -5.11
C VAL A 7 -7.16 -10.07 -4.37
N VAL A 8 -6.65 -8.99 -3.82
CA VAL A 8 -5.39 -8.95 -3.06
C VAL A 8 -5.68 -8.72 -1.58
N MET A 9 -5.12 -9.58 -0.74
CA MET A 9 -4.99 -9.35 0.69
C MET A 9 -3.65 -8.65 0.91
N ASP A 10 -3.68 -7.34 1.18
CA ASP A 10 -2.49 -6.51 1.28
C ASP A 10 -1.58 -6.98 2.42
N SER A 11 -0.28 -7.10 2.16
CA SER A 11 0.75 -7.63 3.08
C SER A 11 0.66 -9.12 3.47
N VAL A 12 -0.29 -9.91 2.94
CA VAL A 12 -0.37 -11.34 3.22
C VAL A 12 0.61 -12.12 2.33
N GLY A 13 1.90 -12.11 2.68
CA GLY A 13 2.94 -12.85 1.96
C GLY A 13 3.06 -14.32 2.41
N ILE A 14 3.42 -15.20 1.45
CA ILE A 14 3.63 -16.64 1.65
C ILE A 14 5.09 -17.07 1.44
N GLY A 15 6.02 -16.16 1.52
CA GLY A 15 7.46 -16.38 1.33
C GLY A 15 8.16 -15.05 1.09
N GLY A 16 9.49 -15.07 1.10
CA GLY A 16 10.33 -13.90 0.83
C GLY A 16 10.64 -13.74 -0.65
N ALA A 17 10.82 -12.50 -1.11
CA ALA A 17 11.33 -12.21 -2.43
C ALA A 17 12.79 -12.69 -2.57
N PRO A 18 13.26 -13.05 -3.78
CA PRO A 18 14.65 -13.51 -3.99
C PRO A 18 15.69 -12.46 -3.63
N ASP A 19 15.37 -11.19 -3.72
CA ASP A 19 16.21 -10.04 -3.41
C ASP A 19 15.98 -9.48 -1.99
N ALA A 20 15.21 -10.16 -1.15
CA ALA A 20 14.88 -9.74 0.23
C ALA A 20 16.12 -9.38 1.08
N ALA A 21 17.27 -10.00 0.81
CA ALA A 21 18.54 -9.69 1.48
C ALA A 21 19.08 -8.28 1.20
N HIS A 22 18.57 -7.59 0.18
CA HIS A 22 18.96 -6.22 -0.17
C HIS A 22 18.09 -5.15 0.51
N TYR A 23 17.00 -5.56 1.19
CA TYR A 23 16.09 -4.67 1.88
C TYR A 23 16.17 -4.88 3.38
N PHE A 24 16.06 -3.79 4.13
CA PHE A 24 16.26 -3.81 5.58
C PHE A 24 15.13 -3.05 6.29
N ASN A 25 14.84 -3.50 7.51
CA ASN A 25 14.06 -2.77 8.49
C ASN A 25 14.98 -2.43 9.67
N GLY A 26 15.55 -1.23 9.68
CA GLY A 26 16.71 -0.89 10.48
C GLY A 26 17.92 -1.73 10.03
N ASP A 27 18.54 -2.47 10.95
CA ASP A 27 19.67 -3.35 10.67
C ASP A 27 19.27 -4.81 10.34
N VAL A 28 17.97 -5.11 10.31
CA VAL A 28 17.44 -6.46 10.07
C VAL A 28 17.05 -6.62 8.62
N PRO A 29 17.65 -7.58 7.87
CA PRO A 29 17.26 -7.84 6.48
C PRO A 29 15.86 -8.46 6.42
N ASP A 30 15.15 -8.23 5.32
CA ASP A 30 13.80 -8.76 5.08
C ASP A 30 13.78 -10.27 4.72
N THR A 31 14.89 -10.97 4.91
CA THR A 31 15.02 -12.40 4.66
C THR A 31 14.14 -13.23 5.59
N GLY A 32 13.61 -14.36 5.08
CA GLY A 32 12.74 -15.26 5.85
C GLY A 32 11.30 -14.75 6.01
N ALA A 33 10.88 -13.77 5.23
CA ALA A 33 9.51 -13.28 5.24
C ALA A 33 8.53 -14.41 4.86
N ASN A 34 7.53 -14.67 5.70
CA ASN A 34 6.39 -15.55 5.47
C ASN A 34 5.27 -15.14 6.43
N THR A 35 4.61 -14.04 6.15
CA THR A 35 3.60 -13.45 7.04
C THR A 35 2.51 -14.48 7.40
N LEU A 36 1.95 -15.17 6.40
CA LEU A 36 0.90 -16.16 6.62
C LEU A 36 1.39 -17.32 7.51
N GLY A 37 2.55 -17.90 7.19
CA GLY A 37 3.12 -19.01 7.97
C GLY A 37 3.46 -18.62 9.39
N HIS A 38 4.02 -17.41 9.59
CA HIS A 38 4.34 -16.91 10.93
C HIS A 38 3.07 -16.64 11.78
N ILE A 39 2.01 -16.10 11.18
CA ILE A 39 0.72 -15.94 11.87
C ILE A 39 0.14 -17.29 12.24
N ARG A 40 0.18 -18.29 11.33
CA ARG A 40 -0.25 -19.67 11.62
C ARG A 40 0.53 -20.27 12.79
N ALA A 41 1.85 -20.19 12.75
CA ALA A 41 2.71 -20.69 13.82
C ALA A 41 2.43 -20.01 15.18
N ALA A 42 2.18 -18.71 15.18
CA ALA A 42 1.81 -17.97 16.39
C ALA A 42 0.44 -18.42 16.94
N CYS A 43 -0.53 -18.71 16.07
CA CYS A 43 -1.82 -19.29 16.48
C CYS A 43 -1.65 -20.67 17.11
N ASP A 44 -0.86 -21.55 16.49
CA ASP A 44 -0.60 -22.91 16.98
C ASP A 44 0.14 -22.88 18.33
N ALA A 45 1.03 -21.92 18.53
CA ALA A 45 1.72 -21.69 19.81
C ALA A 45 0.86 -20.97 20.87
N GLY A 46 -0.39 -20.62 20.57
CA GLY A 46 -1.28 -19.90 21.50
C GLY A 46 -0.92 -18.43 21.73
N GLN A 47 -0.04 -17.86 20.91
CA GLN A 47 0.44 -16.46 21.01
C GLN A 47 -0.49 -15.45 20.35
N ALA A 48 -1.54 -15.91 19.66
CA ALA A 48 -2.53 -15.08 18.98
C ALA A 48 -3.94 -15.24 19.58
N ASN A 49 -4.07 -15.49 20.88
CA ASN A 49 -5.32 -15.78 21.57
C ASN A 49 -5.97 -14.52 22.19
N ASP A 50 -6.02 -13.41 21.45
CA ASP A 50 -6.78 -12.21 21.81
C ASP A 50 -7.98 -12.06 20.88
N GLY A 51 -9.21 -12.20 21.42
CA GLY A 51 -10.47 -12.20 20.68
C GLY A 51 -10.67 -13.38 19.73
N ARG A 52 -9.78 -14.37 19.76
CA ARG A 52 -9.82 -15.68 19.10
C ARG A 52 -9.03 -16.71 19.90
N SER A 53 -9.08 -17.99 19.53
CA SER A 53 -8.27 -19.02 20.17
C SER A 53 -8.01 -20.22 19.25
N GLY A 54 -6.92 -20.94 19.51
CA GLY A 54 -6.54 -22.16 18.81
C GLY A 54 -5.88 -21.89 17.44
N ALA A 55 -5.78 -22.95 16.63
CA ALA A 55 -5.18 -22.90 15.30
C ALA A 55 -5.90 -21.92 14.36
N LEU A 56 -5.15 -21.37 13.39
CA LEU A 56 -5.69 -20.45 12.37
C LEU A 56 -6.69 -21.21 11.47
N GLN A 57 -7.91 -20.67 11.33
CA GLN A 57 -9.02 -21.31 10.62
C GLN A 57 -9.31 -20.58 9.28
N LEU A 58 -8.82 -21.14 8.17
CA LEU A 58 -9.02 -20.61 6.81
C LEU A 58 -9.60 -21.71 5.89
N PRO A 59 -10.77 -22.29 6.18
CA PRO A 59 -11.28 -23.46 5.44
C PRO A 59 -11.57 -23.17 3.98
N ASN A 60 -12.01 -21.97 3.62
CA ASN A 60 -12.34 -21.59 2.24
C ASN A 60 -11.11 -21.38 1.39
N LEU A 61 -10.13 -20.64 1.89
CA LEU A 61 -8.85 -20.42 1.21
C LEU A 61 -8.01 -21.70 1.16
N ALA A 62 -8.05 -22.53 2.23
CA ALA A 62 -7.43 -23.85 2.24
C ALA A 62 -8.01 -24.74 1.14
N ARG A 63 -9.34 -24.77 0.97
CA ARG A 63 -10.03 -25.50 -0.10
C ARG A 63 -9.55 -25.05 -1.48
N LEU A 64 -9.23 -23.78 -1.68
CA LEU A 64 -8.68 -23.26 -2.95
C LEU A 64 -7.21 -23.63 -3.17
N GLY A 65 -6.47 -24.04 -2.17
CA GLY A 65 -5.06 -24.44 -2.25
C GLY A 65 -4.07 -23.48 -1.59
N LEU A 66 -4.51 -22.62 -0.68
CA LEU A 66 -3.64 -21.66 0.01
C LEU A 66 -2.44 -22.35 0.69
N TRP A 67 -2.69 -23.46 1.41
CA TRP A 67 -1.62 -24.21 2.10
C TRP A 67 -0.70 -24.96 1.14
N HIS A 68 -1.17 -25.31 -0.07
CA HIS A 68 -0.35 -25.89 -1.13
C HIS A 68 0.61 -24.82 -1.68
N ALA A 69 0.10 -23.62 -1.92
CA ALA A 69 0.90 -22.50 -2.41
C ALA A 69 1.94 -22.07 -1.35
N GLU A 70 1.54 -21.96 -0.09
CA GLU A 70 2.46 -21.58 1.01
C GLU A 70 3.58 -22.60 1.17
N ALA A 71 3.26 -23.91 1.22
CA ALA A 71 4.26 -24.96 1.31
C ALA A 71 5.25 -24.91 0.13
N LEU A 72 4.75 -24.75 -1.11
CA LEU A 72 5.62 -24.62 -2.29
C LEU A 72 6.53 -23.39 -2.19
N ALA A 73 6.01 -22.24 -1.72
CA ALA A 73 6.75 -20.99 -1.61
C ALA A 73 7.92 -21.08 -0.64
N VAL A 74 7.77 -21.84 0.45
CA VAL A 74 8.80 -21.99 1.49
C VAL A 74 9.66 -23.25 1.33
N GLY A 75 9.40 -24.05 0.28
CA GLY A 75 10.16 -25.27 -0.01
C GLY A 75 9.79 -26.46 0.90
N GLU A 76 8.62 -26.45 1.50
CA GLU A 76 8.08 -27.55 2.29
C GLU A 76 7.29 -28.55 1.43
N PRO A 77 7.08 -29.79 1.92
CA PRO A 77 6.23 -30.76 1.21
C PRO A 77 4.80 -30.24 1.02
N VAL A 78 4.36 -30.23 -0.23
CA VAL A 78 2.98 -29.84 -0.56
C VAL A 78 2.00 -30.89 -0.03
N PRO A 79 0.85 -30.49 0.56
CA PRO A 79 -0.15 -31.43 1.06
C PRO A 79 -0.64 -32.41 -0.02
N ASP A 80 -0.77 -33.70 0.32
CA ASP A 80 -1.17 -34.78 -0.60
C ASP A 80 -2.64 -34.75 -1.03
N HIS A 81 -3.49 -34.02 -0.31
CA HIS A 81 -4.92 -33.92 -0.66
C HIS A 81 -5.13 -32.87 -1.78
N PRO A 82 -6.06 -33.11 -2.72
CA PRO A 82 -6.29 -32.18 -3.81
C PRO A 82 -6.92 -30.88 -3.33
N ALA A 83 -6.48 -29.74 -3.92
CA ALA A 83 -7.18 -28.48 -3.81
C ALA A 83 -8.35 -28.45 -4.82
N HIS A 84 -9.40 -27.68 -4.50
CA HIS A 84 -10.55 -27.50 -5.40
C HIS A 84 -10.31 -26.35 -6.41
N GLY A 85 -9.37 -25.44 -6.08
CA GLY A 85 -8.96 -24.35 -6.97
C GLY A 85 -7.68 -24.70 -7.75
N GLN A 86 -7.37 -23.90 -8.74
CA GLN A 86 -6.02 -23.83 -9.30
C GLN A 86 -5.20 -22.91 -8.39
N TRP A 87 -4.00 -23.34 -8.05
CA TRP A 87 -3.11 -22.63 -7.15
C TRP A 87 -1.69 -22.59 -7.72
N GLY A 88 -0.90 -21.66 -7.25
CA GLY A 88 0.50 -21.51 -7.65
C GLY A 88 1.20 -20.46 -6.82
N VAL A 89 2.49 -20.28 -7.10
CA VAL A 89 3.36 -19.27 -6.50
C VAL A 89 3.89 -18.42 -7.63
N ALA A 90 3.82 -17.12 -7.46
CA ALA A 90 4.47 -16.15 -8.31
C ALA A 90 5.55 -15.42 -7.51
N THR A 91 6.70 -15.19 -8.14
CA THR A 91 7.79 -14.41 -7.59
C THR A 91 7.93 -13.12 -8.37
N GLU A 92 8.01 -12.02 -7.65
CA GLU A 92 8.21 -10.70 -8.20
C GLU A 92 9.58 -10.60 -8.89
N VAL A 93 9.63 -9.98 -10.07
CA VAL A 93 10.86 -9.68 -10.80
C VAL A 93 11.25 -8.21 -10.70
N SER A 94 10.30 -7.35 -10.38
CA SER A 94 10.53 -5.92 -10.12
C SER A 94 11.34 -5.73 -8.85
N ARG A 95 12.23 -4.72 -8.86
CA ARG A 95 12.99 -4.36 -7.67
C ARG A 95 12.23 -3.34 -6.84
N GLY A 96 12.11 -3.59 -5.56
CA GLY A 96 11.42 -2.71 -4.64
C GLY A 96 10.42 -3.44 -3.76
N LYS A 97 10.01 -2.78 -2.69
CA LYS A 97 9.04 -3.32 -1.73
C LYS A 97 7.84 -2.38 -1.53
N ASP A 98 7.67 -1.43 -2.41
CA ASP A 98 6.56 -0.49 -2.38
C ASP A 98 5.30 -1.12 -2.97
N THR A 99 4.15 -0.75 -2.45
CA THR A 99 2.84 -1.20 -2.95
C THR A 99 2.66 -1.08 -4.48
N PRO A 100 3.10 0.01 -5.15
CA PRO A 100 3.04 0.09 -6.61
C PRO A 100 3.82 -1.01 -7.32
N THR A 101 4.99 -1.41 -6.82
CA THR A 101 5.85 -2.43 -7.45
C THR A 101 5.07 -3.73 -7.66
N GLY A 102 4.57 -4.34 -6.58
CA GLY A 102 3.82 -5.60 -6.67
C GLY A 102 2.50 -5.48 -7.44
N HIS A 103 1.76 -4.38 -7.25
CA HIS A 103 0.47 -4.21 -7.94
C HIS A 103 0.62 -3.98 -9.44
N TRP A 104 1.63 -3.21 -9.88
CA TRP A 104 1.88 -3.00 -11.31
C TRP A 104 2.31 -4.30 -11.98
N GLU A 105 3.14 -5.08 -11.31
CA GLU A 105 3.56 -6.39 -11.82
C GLU A 105 2.40 -7.37 -11.90
N LEU A 106 1.50 -7.42 -10.90
CA LEU A 106 0.23 -8.16 -10.97
C LEU A 106 -0.65 -7.71 -12.14
N ALA A 107 -0.57 -6.43 -12.52
CA ALA A 107 -1.27 -5.88 -13.69
C ALA A 107 -0.53 -6.10 -15.03
N GLY A 108 0.57 -6.87 -15.02
CA GLY A 108 1.34 -7.25 -16.21
C GLY A 108 2.45 -6.26 -16.58
N LEU A 109 2.79 -5.31 -15.70
CA LEU A 109 3.83 -4.31 -15.94
C LEU A 109 4.90 -4.36 -14.84
N PRO A 110 5.95 -5.17 -14.98
CA PRO A 110 7.11 -5.09 -14.11
C PRO A 110 7.71 -3.68 -14.12
N VAL A 111 8.13 -3.19 -12.96
CA VAL A 111 8.74 -1.86 -12.84
C VAL A 111 10.10 -1.84 -13.54
N PRO A 112 10.32 -0.98 -14.54
CA PRO A 112 11.54 -1.02 -15.36
C PRO A 112 12.73 -0.26 -14.77
N TRP A 113 12.63 0.24 -13.53
CA TRP A 113 13.66 1.01 -12.83
C TRP A 113 13.77 0.64 -11.38
N ASP A 114 14.85 1.07 -10.73
CA ASP A 114 14.99 1.05 -9.28
C ASP A 114 14.33 2.31 -8.70
N TRP A 115 13.54 2.16 -7.64
CA TRP A 115 12.97 3.28 -6.93
C TRP A 115 14.04 4.08 -6.19
N THR A 116 13.85 5.39 -6.10
CA THR A 116 14.71 6.25 -5.29
C THR A 116 14.26 6.25 -3.84
N TYR A 117 15.15 5.79 -2.97
CA TYR A 117 14.99 5.89 -1.52
C TYR A 117 15.94 6.95 -0.99
N PHE A 118 15.42 7.89 -0.22
CA PHE A 118 16.27 8.91 0.39
C PHE A 118 16.99 8.32 1.60
N PRO A 119 18.28 8.65 1.82
CA PRO A 119 19.05 8.09 2.93
C PRO A 119 18.55 8.58 4.29
N ASP A 120 18.67 7.75 5.32
CA ASP A 120 18.40 8.15 6.72
C ASP A 120 19.56 8.97 7.28
N THR A 121 19.71 10.17 6.73
CA THR A 121 20.70 11.18 7.10
C THR A 121 20.00 12.53 7.31
N ASN A 122 20.72 13.49 7.84
CA ASN A 122 20.26 14.86 7.93
C ASN A 122 21.37 15.80 7.38
N PRO A 123 21.18 16.41 6.20
CA PRO A 123 20.01 16.36 5.32
C PRO A 123 19.83 15.00 4.59
N SER A 124 18.56 14.62 4.34
CA SER A 124 18.14 13.43 3.60
C SER A 124 18.03 13.72 2.08
N PHE A 125 17.52 14.90 1.74
CA PHE A 125 17.30 15.27 0.35
C PHE A 125 18.49 16.00 -0.24
N PRO A 126 18.81 15.76 -1.54
CA PRO A 126 19.72 16.56 -2.30
C PRO A 126 19.36 18.05 -2.27
N VAL A 127 20.37 18.91 -2.40
CA VAL A 127 20.16 20.37 -2.36
C VAL A 127 19.25 20.88 -3.48
N GLU A 128 19.26 20.21 -4.60
CA GLU A 128 18.42 20.51 -5.77
C GLU A 128 16.94 20.39 -5.45
N ILE A 129 16.54 19.35 -4.72
CA ILE A 129 15.15 19.18 -4.25
C ILE A 129 14.78 20.27 -3.26
N SER A 130 15.66 20.55 -2.28
CA SER A 130 15.42 21.59 -1.29
C SER A 130 15.24 22.96 -1.95
N ASN A 131 16.07 23.31 -2.91
CA ASN A 131 15.97 24.55 -3.66
C ASN A 131 14.70 24.62 -4.53
N ALA A 132 14.34 23.50 -5.18
CA ALA A 132 13.11 23.44 -5.97
C ALA A 132 11.86 23.66 -5.11
N VAL A 133 11.81 23.05 -3.91
CA VAL A 133 10.71 23.27 -2.95
C VAL A 133 10.65 24.74 -2.53
N GLN A 134 11.80 25.37 -2.19
CA GLN A 134 11.84 26.78 -1.81
C GLN A 134 11.26 27.67 -2.92
N VAL A 135 11.70 27.46 -4.15
CA VAL A 135 11.21 28.22 -5.31
C VAL A 135 9.71 27.99 -5.53
N ALA A 136 9.27 26.74 -5.52
CA ALA A 136 7.86 26.39 -5.74
C ALA A 136 6.95 26.89 -4.61
N ALA A 137 7.42 26.86 -3.36
CA ALA A 137 6.71 27.37 -2.21
C ALA A 137 6.78 28.90 -2.07
N GLY A 138 7.74 29.57 -2.72
CA GLY A 138 8.03 31.00 -2.54
C GLY A 138 8.53 31.30 -1.12
N THR A 139 9.45 30.46 -0.60
CA THR A 139 10.02 30.59 0.75
C THR A 139 11.54 30.59 0.71
N ASP A 140 12.18 31.15 1.74
CA ASP A 140 13.64 31.21 1.85
C ASP A 140 14.28 29.94 2.43
N GLY A 141 13.45 28.91 2.76
CA GLY A 141 13.90 27.66 3.35
C GLY A 141 12.80 26.61 3.40
N ILE A 142 13.21 25.41 3.84
CA ILE A 142 12.34 24.30 4.20
C ILE A 142 12.63 23.88 5.64
N LEU A 143 11.73 23.16 6.28
CA LEU A 143 11.93 22.53 7.58
C LEU A 143 12.04 21.01 7.43
N GLY A 144 12.65 20.32 8.37
CA GLY A 144 12.82 18.88 8.38
C GLY A 144 14.02 18.43 7.58
N ASN A 145 13.80 17.92 6.37
CA ASN A 145 14.82 17.30 5.49
C ASN A 145 15.48 16.08 6.15
N CYS A 146 14.65 15.18 6.69
CA CYS A 146 15.10 14.00 7.41
C CYS A 146 14.06 12.85 7.34
N HIS A 147 14.45 11.68 7.80
CA HIS A 147 13.51 10.59 8.08
C HIS A 147 12.69 10.90 9.34
N ALA A 148 11.37 10.81 9.25
CA ALA A 148 10.50 11.01 10.41
C ALA A 148 9.12 10.36 10.23
N SER A 149 8.46 10.07 11.36
CA SER A 149 7.02 9.87 11.35
C SER A 149 6.30 11.22 11.23
N GLY A 150 5.23 11.27 10.42
CA GLY A 150 4.51 12.51 10.17
C GLY A 150 3.92 13.15 11.42
N THR A 151 3.47 12.35 12.39
CA THR A 151 2.94 12.88 13.66
C THR A 151 4.04 13.54 14.49
N ARG A 152 5.20 12.90 14.59
CA ARG A 152 6.32 13.42 15.36
C ARG A 152 6.87 14.72 14.77
N ILE A 153 7.16 14.73 13.46
CA ILE A 153 7.78 15.89 12.83
C ILE A 153 6.85 17.11 12.82
N ILE A 154 5.54 16.90 12.69
CA ILE A 154 4.54 17.98 12.79
C ILE A 154 4.52 18.54 14.21
N ALA A 155 4.56 17.70 15.24
CA ALA A 155 4.61 18.15 16.63
C ALA A 155 5.89 18.96 16.93
N GLU A 156 7.03 18.52 16.39
CA GLU A 156 8.34 19.17 16.60
C GLU A 156 8.50 20.48 15.80
N LEU A 157 8.02 20.54 14.56
CA LEU A 157 8.31 21.64 13.63
C LEU A 157 7.11 22.50 13.27
N GLY A 158 5.90 22.14 13.70
CA GLY A 158 4.66 22.84 13.34
C GLY A 158 4.66 24.31 13.78
N GLU A 159 5.18 24.64 14.98
CA GLU A 159 5.30 26.02 15.46
C GLU A 159 6.28 26.83 14.58
N ALA A 160 7.44 26.25 14.25
CA ALA A 160 8.41 26.89 13.35
C ALA A 160 7.81 27.09 11.96
N HIS A 161 7.06 26.12 11.44
CA HIS A 161 6.33 26.21 10.18
C HIS A 161 5.33 27.38 10.18
N MET A 162 4.50 27.51 11.23
CA MET A 162 3.52 28.61 11.32
C MET A 162 4.19 29.99 11.37
N ARG A 163 5.35 30.08 12.03
CA ARG A 163 6.11 31.33 12.16
C ARG A 163 6.83 31.72 10.87
N THR A 164 7.44 30.76 10.16
CA THR A 164 8.29 31.03 9.00
C THR A 164 7.53 30.94 7.68
N GLY A 165 6.43 30.17 7.63
CA GLY A 165 5.76 29.76 6.41
C GLY A 165 6.53 28.72 5.59
N TRP A 166 7.62 28.15 6.11
CA TRP A 166 8.43 27.15 5.40
C TRP A 166 7.76 25.78 5.49
N PRO A 167 7.60 25.06 4.36
CA PRO A 167 7.01 23.72 4.36
C PRO A 167 7.90 22.73 5.12
N ILE A 168 7.27 21.76 5.80
CA ILE A 168 7.98 20.68 6.50
C ILE A 168 8.14 19.52 5.50
N CYS A 169 9.37 19.27 5.04
CA CYS A 169 9.70 18.21 4.10
C CYS A 169 10.38 17.06 4.82
N TYR A 170 9.90 15.83 4.60
CA TYR A 170 10.44 14.64 5.26
C TYR A 170 10.19 13.39 4.43
N THR A 171 10.87 12.30 4.77
CA THR A 171 10.69 11.00 4.13
C THR A 171 10.52 9.89 5.18
N SER A 172 10.38 8.66 4.72
CA SER A 172 10.34 7.43 5.50
C SER A 172 11.11 6.32 4.78
N ALA A 173 10.95 5.07 5.21
CA ALA A 173 11.61 3.92 4.59
C ALA A 173 11.11 3.63 3.16
N ASP A 174 9.93 4.13 2.79
CA ASP A 174 9.37 3.97 1.44
C ASP A 174 9.96 4.99 0.46
N SER A 175 9.75 4.76 -0.84
CA SER A 175 10.06 5.73 -1.90
C SER A 175 9.06 6.88 -1.92
N VAL A 176 9.18 7.80 -0.95
CA VAL A 176 8.23 8.89 -0.76
C VAL A 176 8.91 10.23 -0.43
N PHE A 177 8.30 11.30 -0.92
CA PHE A 177 8.58 12.68 -0.51
C PHE A 177 7.33 13.29 0.10
N GLN A 178 7.39 13.70 1.36
CA GLN A 178 6.24 14.17 2.10
C GLN A 178 6.38 15.65 2.46
N ILE A 179 5.32 16.41 2.24
CA ILE A 179 5.25 17.84 2.58
C ILE A 179 4.11 18.04 3.57
N ALA A 180 4.44 18.40 4.83
CA ALA A 180 3.44 18.80 5.79
C ALA A 180 3.34 20.32 5.86
N ALA A 181 2.09 20.81 5.94
CA ALA A 181 1.78 22.22 6.11
C ALA A 181 0.46 22.43 6.86
N HIS A 182 0.37 23.52 7.61
CA HIS A 182 -0.82 23.90 8.36
C HIS A 182 -1.89 24.47 7.42
N GLU A 183 -3.11 23.95 7.49
CA GLU A 183 -4.18 24.29 6.55
C GLU A 183 -4.56 25.76 6.52
N GLU A 184 -4.56 26.42 7.69
CA GLU A 184 -4.96 27.83 7.78
C GLU A 184 -3.79 28.78 7.50
N SER A 185 -2.62 28.57 8.12
CA SER A 185 -1.50 29.51 8.02
C SER A 185 -0.72 29.39 6.71
N PHE A 186 -0.57 28.20 6.16
CA PHE A 186 0.07 27.97 4.85
C PHE A 186 -0.96 27.92 3.71
N GLY A 187 -2.11 27.30 3.96
CA GLY A 187 -3.18 27.14 3.01
C GLY A 187 -3.20 25.74 2.35
N LEU A 188 -4.32 25.03 2.51
CA LEU A 188 -4.48 23.69 1.93
C LEU A 188 -4.27 23.67 0.41
N LYS A 189 -4.87 24.64 -0.30
CA LYS A 189 -4.71 24.77 -1.74
C LYS A 189 -3.26 24.99 -2.16
N ARG A 190 -2.53 25.82 -1.41
CA ARG A 190 -1.10 26.09 -1.65
C ARG A 190 -0.24 24.85 -1.44
N LEU A 191 -0.54 24.05 -0.41
CA LEU A 191 0.12 22.77 -0.19
C LEU A 191 -0.09 21.82 -1.38
N TYR A 192 -1.32 21.71 -1.89
CA TYR A 192 -1.59 20.87 -3.06
C TYR A 192 -0.86 21.36 -4.30
N GLN A 193 -0.87 22.68 -4.58
CA GLN A 193 -0.13 23.26 -5.70
C GLN A 193 1.37 23.02 -5.60
N LEU A 194 1.94 23.12 -4.39
CA LEU A 194 3.34 22.80 -4.15
C LEU A 194 3.64 21.33 -4.48
N CYS A 195 2.84 20.38 -3.99
CA CYS A 195 3.01 18.98 -4.31
C CYS A 195 2.87 18.70 -5.82
N GLU A 196 1.88 19.31 -6.50
CA GLU A 196 1.67 19.20 -7.94
C GLU A 196 2.85 19.74 -8.74
N THR A 197 3.44 20.85 -8.30
CA THR A 197 4.62 21.45 -8.94
C THR A 197 5.86 20.58 -8.79
N MET A 198 6.02 19.92 -7.63
CA MET A 198 7.16 19.06 -7.34
C MET A 198 7.06 17.67 -7.98
N ALA A 199 5.82 17.20 -8.25
CA ALA A 199 5.58 15.84 -8.72
C ALA A 199 6.37 15.47 -9.99
N PRO A 200 6.42 16.26 -11.08
CA PRO A 200 7.16 15.87 -12.28
C PRO A 200 8.65 15.62 -12.01
N MET A 201 9.31 16.54 -11.30
CA MET A 201 10.74 16.40 -10.96
C MET A 201 11.02 15.15 -10.13
N LEU A 202 10.18 14.88 -9.12
CA LEU A 202 10.39 13.75 -8.23
C LEU A 202 10.02 12.42 -8.91
N HIS A 203 9.02 12.41 -9.77
CA HIS A 203 8.70 11.24 -10.59
C HIS A 203 9.81 10.90 -11.60
N ASP A 204 10.41 11.91 -12.23
CA ASP A 204 11.58 11.73 -13.12
C ASP A 204 12.79 11.17 -12.35
N MET A 205 12.87 11.42 -11.06
CA MET A 205 13.85 10.81 -10.15
C MET A 205 13.44 9.43 -9.62
N HIS A 206 12.35 8.85 -10.10
CA HIS A 206 11.78 7.58 -9.63
C HIS A 206 11.38 7.58 -8.15
N VAL A 207 10.94 8.71 -7.61
CA VAL A 207 10.30 8.77 -6.29
C VAL A 207 8.84 8.35 -6.46
N GLY A 208 8.44 7.28 -5.79
CA GLY A 208 7.14 6.62 -6.01
C GLY A 208 5.92 7.48 -5.69
N ARG A 209 6.01 8.34 -4.67
CA ARG A 209 4.88 9.21 -4.27
C ARG A 209 5.36 10.52 -3.67
N ILE A 210 4.64 11.58 -4.00
CA ILE A 210 4.66 12.84 -3.25
C ILE A 210 3.38 12.89 -2.41
N ILE A 211 3.49 13.22 -1.11
CA ILE A 211 2.36 13.18 -0.21
C ILE A 211 2.15 14.55 0.43
N ALA A 212 1.00 15.16 0.16
CA ALA A 212 0.52 16.29 0.94
C ALA A 212 0.01 15.81 2.30
N ARG A 213 0.58 16.35 3.38
CA ARG A 213 0.23 16.04 4.77
C ARG A 213 -0.30 17.28 5.50
N PRO A 214 -1.52 17.69 5.23
CA PRO A 214 -2.12 18.83 5.93
C PRO A 214 -2.37 18.53 7.41
N PHE A 215 -2.23 19.57 8.22
CA PHE A 215 -2.52 19.52 9.65
C PHE A 215 -3.15 20.83 10.13
N ILE A 216 -3.79 20.78 11.29
CA ILE A 216 -4.42 21.91 11.96
C ILE A 216 -4.01 21.94 13.44
N GLY A 217 -4.46 22.94 14.16
CA GLY A 217 -4.26 23.07 15.62
C GLY A 217 -3.27 24.17 15.99
N GLN A 218 -2.82 24.12 17.23
CA GLN A 218 -1.91 25.11 17.83
C GLN A 218 -0.66 24.40 18.37
N PRO A 219 0.43 25.12 18.65
CA PRO A 219 1.61 24.56 19.28
C PRO A 219 1.26 23.68 20.50
N GLY A 220 1.75 22.44 20.49
CA GLY A 220 1.48 21.40 21.48
C GLY A 220 0.20 20.56 21.24
N ALA A 221 -0.65 20.94 20.27
CA ALA A 221 -1.90 20.23 19.94
C ALA A 221 -2.17 20.19 18.43
N PHE A 222 -1.13 19.86 17.65
CA PHE A 222 -1.29 19.67 16.21
C PHE A 222 -1.88 18.32 15.87
N GLU A 223 -2.82 18.31 14.91
CA GLU A 223 -3.50 17.12 14.42
C GLU A 223 -3.48 17.07 12.90
N ARG A 224 -3.21 15.88 12.33
CA ARG A 224 -3.34 15.65 10.89
C ARG A 224 -4.79 15.62 10.49
N THR A 225 -5.12 16.21 9.34
CA THR A 225 -6.48 16.20 8.81
C THR A 225 -6.71 15.02 7.87
N VAL A 226 -7.98 14.83 7.49
CA VAL A 226 -8.39 13.86 6.47
C VAL A 226 -8.03 14.29 5.05
N ASN A 227 -7.58 15.54 4.85
CA ASN A 227 -7.27 16.14 3.56
C ASN A 227 -5.88 15.73 3.01
N ARG A 228 -5.38 14.56 3.43
CA ARG A 228 -4.19 13.94 2.81
C ARG A 228 -4.45 13.71 1.33
N LYS A 229 -3.47 14.05 0.48
CA LYS A 229 -3.50 13.77 -0.95
C LYS A 229 -2.15 13.19 -1.39
N ASP A 230 -2.21 12.05 -2.06
CA ASP A 230 -1.04 11.37 -2.61
C ASP A 230 -0.98 11.64 -4.11
N TYR A 231 0.21 11.97 -4.60
CA TYR A 231 0.54 12.14 -6.00
C TYR A 231 1.49 11.00 -6.37
N ALA A 232 0.92 9.88 -6.76
CA ALA A 232 1.68 8.70 -7.15
C ALA A 232 2.18 8.83 -8.58
N VAL A 233 3.35 8.24 -8.86
CA VAL A 233 3.82 8.06 -10.22
C VAL A 233 2.84 7.16 -10.98
N GLN A 234 2.61 7.46 -12.24
CA GLN A 234 1.75 6.62 -13.09
C GLN A 234 2.52 5.43 -13.63
N PRO A 235 1.84 4.28 -13.88
CA PRO A 235 2.44 3.19 -14.63
C PRO A 235 3.03 3.69 -15.96
N PRO A 236 4.29 3.33 -16.30
CA PRO A 236 4.96 3.86 -17.49
C PRO A 236 4.51 3.25 -18.81
N GLY A 237 3.55 2.34 -18.77
CA GLY A 237 3.05 1.64 -19.95
C GLY A 237 1.66 1.06 -19.74
N PRO A 238 1.14 0.35 -20.73
CA PRO A 238 -0.18 -0.26 -20.65
C PRO A 238 -0.20 -1.42 -19.63
N ILE A 239 -1.28 -1.52 -18.90
CA ILE A 239 -1.57 -2.52 -17.88
C ILE A 239 -2.85 -3.30 -18.25
N VAL A 240 -3.11 -4.38 -17.53
CA VAL A 240 -4.30 -5.24 -17.78
C VAL A 240 -5.60 -4.43 -17.82
N MET A 241 -5.73 -3.38 -17.01
CA MET A 241 -6.91 -2.52 -17.02
C MET A 241 -7.08 -1.78 -18.35
N ASP A 242 -5.99 -1.28 -18.95
CA ASP A 242 -6.03 -0.63 -20.25
C ASP A 242 -6.49 -1.62 -21.33
N TRP A 243 -5.96 -2.85 -21.31
CA TRP A 243 -6.33 -3.89 -22.29
C TRP A 243 -7.80 -4.31 -22.16
N VAL A 244 -8.34 -4.36 -20.93
CA VAL A 244 -9.77 -4.62 -20.71
C VAL A 244 -10.62 -3.51 -21.32
N LYS A 245 -10.22 -2.24 -21.13
CA LYS A 245 -10.92 -1.11 -21.71
C LYS A 245 -10.82 -1.06 -23.24
N ASP A 246 -9.66 -1.32 -23.78
CA ASP A 246 -9.44 -1.38 -25.24
C ASP A 246 -10.29 -2.46 -25.90
N ALA A 247 -10.57 -3.55 -25.17
CA ALA A 247 -11.49 -4.61 -25.59
C ALA A 247 -12.98 -4.24 -25.37
N GLY A 248 -13.30 -3.03 -24.92
CA GLY A 248 -14.65 -2.57 -24.66
C GLY A 248 -15.22 -3.03 -23.30
N GLY A 249 -14.38 -3.56 -22.42
CA GLY A 249 -14.73 -3.95 -21.06
C GLY A 249 -14.85 -2.79 -20.09
N HIS A 250 -15.18 -3.09 -18.85
CA HIS A 250 -15.30 -2.13 -17.76
C HIS A 250 -14.42 -2.52 -16.58
N VAL A 251 -13.80 -1.55 -15.89
CA VAL A 251 -12.87 -1.80 -14.80
C VAL A 251 -13.35 -1.16 -13.50
N TYR A 252 -13.54 -2.00 -12.48
CA TYR A 252 -13.86 -1.60 -11.12
C TYR A 252 -12.63 -1.71 -10.22
N GLY A 253 -12.24 -0.62 -9.57
CA GLY A 253 -11.26 -0.60 -8.50
C GLY A 253 -11.94 -0.66 -7.14
N VAL A 254 -11.50 -1.57 -6.27
CA VAL A 254 -12.01 -1.68 -4.89
C VAL A 254 -10.85 -1.51 -3.93
N GLY A 255 -10.97 -0.62 -2.94
CA GLY A 255 -9.89 -0.25 -2.04
C GLY A 255 -8.98 0.86 -2.59
N LYS A 256 -7.67 0.68 -2.48
CA LYS A 256 -6.66 1.65 -2.93
C LYS A 256 -6.26 1.53 -4.40
N ILE A 257 -6.90 0.67 -5.17
CA ILE A 257 -6.50 0.38 -6.57
C ILE A 257 -6.45 1.67 -7.41
N GLY A 258 -7.46 2.55 -7.29
CA GLY A 258 -7.44 3.84 -7.98
C GLY A 258 -6.24 4.71 -7.64
N ASP A 259 -5.82 4.72 -6.39
CA ASP A 259 -4.66 5.50 -5.92
C ASP A 259 -3.33 4.87 -6.37
N ILE A 260 -3.21 3.53 -6.33
CA ILE A 260 -2.00 2.78 -6.71
C ILE A 260 -1.69 2.93 -8.21
N PHE A 261 -2.73 2.95 -9.04
CA PHE A 261 -2.61 3.06 -10.50
C PHE A 261 -2.86 4.48 -11.01
N SER A 262 -2.98 5.49 -10.14
CA SER A 262 -3.28 6.88 -10.52
C SER A 262 -4.49 6.99 -11.46
N MET A 263 -5.51 6.16 -11.23
CA MET A 263 -6.74 6.02 -12.01
C MET A 263 -6.54 5.50 -13.46
N GLN A 264 -5.33 5.06 -13.85
CA GLN A 264 -5.11 4.53 -15.19
C GLN A 264 -5.97 3.29 -15.46
N GLY A 265 -6.71 3.32 -16.55
CA GLY A 265 -7.56 2.22 -17.01
C GLY A 265 -8.77 1.90 -16.11
N ILE A 266 -9.12 2.72 -15.12
CA ILE A 266 -10.17 2.44 -14.13
C ILE A 266 -11.38 3.33 -14.39
N ASP A 267 -12.59 2.74 -14.42
CA ASP A 267 -13.85 3.46 -14.65
C ASP A 267 -14.53 3.87 -13.35
N GLU A 268 -14.55 2.99 -12.35
CA GLU A 268 -15.24 3.21 -11.07
C GLU A 268 -14.34 2.78 -9.91
N VAL A 269 -14.39 3.52 -8.78
CA VAL A 269 -13.64 3.18 -7.56
C VAL A 269 -14.57 3.14 -6.36
N HIS A 270 -14.45 2.07 -5.56
CA HIS A 270 -15.15 1.87 -4.31
C HIS A 270 -14.15 1.87 -3.15
N LYS A 271 -14.32 2.78 -2.18
CA LYS A 271 -13.44 2.93 -1.01
C LYS A 271 -14.20 2.67 0.28
N GLY A 272 -13.51 2.37 1.35
CA GLY A 272 -14.07 2.16 2.69
C GLY A 272 -13.17 1.29 3.55
N SER A 273 -13.71 0.83 4.68
CA SER A 273 -13.11 -0.23 5.49
C SER A 273 -13.13 -1.56 4.72
N ASP A 274 -12.32 -2.54 5.13
CA ASP A 274 -12.34 -3.87 4.49
C ASP A 274 -13.72 -4.52 4.54
N ALA A 275 -14.50 -4.25 5.60
CA ALA A 275 -15.91 -4.67 5.68
C ALA A 275 -16.79 -4.01 4.61
N ASP A 276 -16.56 -2.74 4.27
CA ASP A 276 -17.27 -2.05 3.19
C ASP A 276 -16.77 -2.52 1.83
N LEU A 277 -15.46 -2.74 1.68
CA LEU A 277 -14.87 -3.30 0.45
C LEU A 277 -15.45 -4.69 0.14
N MET A 278 -15.64 -5.54 1.15
CA MET A 278 -16.27 -6.86 0.98
C MET A 278 -17.74 -6.73 0.51
N LYS A 279 -18.49 -5.76 1.03
CA LYS A 279 -19.86 -5.47 0.52
C LYS A 279 -19.83 -5.01 -0.94
N HIS A 280 -18.89 -4.12 -1.29
CA HIS A 280 -18.73 -3.68 -2.68
C HIS A 280 -18.36 -4.85 -3.60
N LEU A 281 -17.41 -5.70 -3.18
CA LEU A 281 -17.04 -6.91 -3.93
C LEU A 281 -18.24 -7.85 -4.11
N SER A 282 -19.00 -8.10 -3.04
CA SER A 282 -20.23 -8.90 -3.07
C SER A 282 -21.27 -8.35 -4.07
N ASN A 283 -21.50 -7.03 -4.08
CA ASN A 283 -22.40 -6.40 -5.03
C ASN A 283 -21.90 -6.51 -6.48
N LEU A 284 -20.60 -6.42 -6.69
CA LEU A 284 -19.98 -6.58 -8.02
C LEU A 284 -20.02 -8.04 -8.49
N VAL A 285 -19.93 -9.02 -7.60
CA VAL A 285 -20.16 -10.44 -7.96
C VAL A 285 -21.56 -10.64 -8.54
N ASP A 286 -22.58 -9.95 -8.03
CA ASP A 286 -23.95 -10.04 -8.54
C ASP A 286 -24.20 -9.14 -9.77
N GLY A 287 -23.63 -7.94 -9.80
CA GLY A 287 -24.07 -6.88 -10.71
C GLY A 287 -23.02 -6.29 -11.64
N ALA A 288 -21.76 -6.74 -11.61
CA ALA A 288 -20.75 -6.22 -12.51
C ALA A 288 -21.07 -6.51 -13.99
N LYS A 289 -20.71 -5.57 -14.86
CA LYS A 289 -20.95 -5.68 -16.31
C LYS A 289 -20.22 -6.90 -16.90
N ASP A 290 -20.81 -7.49 -17.90
CA ASP A 290 -20.14 -8.51 -18.70
C ASP A 290 -18.86 -7.97 -19.37
N GLY A 291 -17.80 -8.77 -19.40
CA GLY A 291 -16.50 -8.37 -19.91
C GLY A 291 -15.72 -7.46 -18.96
N SER A 292 -16.12 -7.37 -17.67
CA SER A 292 -15.46 -6.51 -16.70
C SER A 292 -14.32 -7.20 -15.95
N LEU A 293 -13.41 -6.36 -15.44
CA LEU A 293 -12.42 -6.69 -14.43
C LEU A 293 -12.74 -5.93 -13.14
N THR A 294 -12.80 -6.64 -12.03
CA THR A 294 -12.78 -6.06 -10.68
C THR A 294 -11.42 -6.32 -10.05
N PHE A 295 -10.66 -5.26 -9.75
CA PHE A 295 -9.41 -5.35 -9.03
C PHE A 295 -9.63 -4.83 -7.61
N ALA A 296 -9.50 -5.69 -6.62
CA ALA A 296 -9.75 -5.39 -5.21
C ALA A 296 -8.48 -5.53 -4.37
N ASN A 297 -8.27 -4.59 -3.43
CA ASN A 297 -7.16 -4.59 -2.50
C ASN A 297 -7.69 -4.34 -1.08
N PHE A 298 -7.60 -5.36 -0.22
CA PHE A 298 -8.00 -5.31 1.18
C PHE A 298 -6.83 -4.84 2.03
N VAL A 299 -6.89 -3.60 2.50
CA VAL A 299 -5.73 -2.86 3.04
C VAL A 299 -5.59 -2.88 4.55
N GLU A 300 -6.61 -3.32 5.29
CA GLU A 300 -6.56 -3.32 6.75
C GLU A 300 -5.61 -4.38 7.30
N PHE A 301 -5.32 -5.45 6.56
CA PHE A 301 -4.25 -6.40 6.87
C PHE A 301 -2.93 -5.69 7.16
N ASP A 302 -2.54 -4.77 6.29
CA ASP A 302 -1.35 -3.95 6.46
C ASP A 302 -1.58 -2.80 7.44
N SER A 303 -2.53 -1.94 7.14
CA SER A 303 -2.66 -0.62 7.80
C SER A 303 -3.12 -0.68 9.26
N LEU A 304 -3.96 -1.66 9.62
CA LEU A 304 -4.44 -1.82 11.00
C LEU A 304 -3.63 -2.84 11.80
N PHE A 305 -3.17 -3.92 11.18
CA PHE A 305 -2.55 -5.03 11.89
C PHE A 305 -1.06 -5.19 11.58
N GLY A 306 -0.65 -5.15 10.30
CA GLY A 306 0.73 -5.34 9.87
C GLY A 306 1.68 -4.29 10.43
N HIS A 307 1.42 -3.02 10.18
CA HIS A 307 2.21 -1.90 10.70
C HIS A 307 2.28 -1.85 12.23
N ARG A 308 1.29 -2.39 12.93
CA ARG A 308 1.23 -2.40 14.40
C ARG A 308 1.78 -3.67 15.02
N ARG A 309 2.18 -4.64 14.20
CA ARG A 309 2.61 -5.97 14.66
C ARG A 309 1.56 -6.65 15.55
N ASP A 310 0.28 -6.40 15.26
CA ASP A 310 -0.86 -7.04 15.97
C ASP A 310 -1.14 -8.42 15.37
N VAL A 311 -0.43 -9.42 15.87
CA VAL A 311 -0.52 -10.80 15.39
C VAL A 311 -1.92 -11.39 15.58
N ALA A 312 -2.56 -11.12 16.73
CA ALA A 312 -3.89 -11.63 17.03
C ALA A 312 -4.97 -10.96 16.18
N GLY A 313 -4.88 -9.64 15.99
CA GLY A 313 -5.75 -8.88 15.09
C GLY A 313 -5.60 -9.34 13.65
N TYR A 314 -4.38 -9.57 13.19
CA TYR A 314 -4.11 -10.09 11.86
C TYR A 314 -4.75 -11.47 11.63
N ALA A 315 -4.60 -12.38 12.60
CA ALA A 315 -5.23 -13.72 12.54
C ALA A 315 -6.76 -13.64 12.52
N ARG A 316 -7.37 -12.80 13.38
CA ARG A 316 -8.83 -12.57 13.35
C ARG A 316 -9.29 -12.04 12.00
N HIS A 317 -8.53 -11.14 11.40
CA HIS A 317 -8.88 -10.54 10.12
C HIS A 317 -8.77 -11.53 8.95
N LEU A 318 -7.77 -12.43 8.98
CA LEU A 318 -7.68 -13.56 8.05
C LEU A 318 -8.90 -14.49 8.16
N GLU A 319 -9.30 -14.86 9.38
CA GLU A 319 -10.47 -15.72 9.62
C GLU A 319 -11.78 -15.03 9.18
N TRP A 320 -11.91 -13.75 9.45
CA TRP A 320 -13.04 -12.94 8.96
C TRP A 320 -13.07 -12.89 7.43
N PHE A 321 -11.94 -12.62 6.79
CA PHE A 321 -11.84 -12.56 5.33
C PHE A 321 -12.17 -13.91 4.69
N ASP A 322 -11.62 -15.00 5.22
CA ASP A 322 -11.90 -16.35 4.75
C ASP A 322 -13.40 -16.67 4.78
N ALA A 323 -14.07 -16.37 5.90
CA ALA A 323 -15.49 -16.58 6.04
C ALA A 323 -16.32 -15.71 5.09
N ALA A 324 -15.92 -14.46 4.88
CA ALA A 324 -16.64 -13.51 4.03
C ALA A 324 -16.46 -13.83 2.54
N ILE A 325 -15.23 -14.11 2.09
CA ILE A 325 -14.96 -14.45 0.69
C ILE A 325 -15.56 -15.80 0.32
N GLY A 326 -15.60 -16.74 1.25
CA GLY A 326 -16.21 -18.05 1.07
C GLY A 326 -17.69 -17.99 0.69
N GLN A 327 -18.40 -16.95 1.13
CA GLN A 327 -19.81 -16.74 0.77
C GLN A 327 -20.00 -16.31 -0.70
N LEU A 328 -18.93 -15.94 -1.39
CA LEU A 328 -18.98 -15.51 -2.78
C LEU A 328 -18.69 -16.64 -3.77
N PHE A 329 -18.11 -17.77 -3.32
CA PHE A 329 -17.66 -18.85 -4.22
C PHE A 329 -18.78 -19.66 -4.86
N ASP A 330 -19.98 -19.61 -4.31
CA ASP A 330 -21.13 -20.34 -4.83
C ASP A 330 -22.10 -19.44 -5.60
N ARG A 331 -21.67 -18.20 -5.93
CA ARG A 331 -22.44 -17.17 -6.65
C ARG A 331 -21.82 -16.84 -8.00
#